data_f8a27034feca62c334ec9415476ca966
#
_entry.id   f8a27034feca62c334ec9415476ca966
#
_cell.length_a   1.000
_cell.length_b   1.000
_cell.length_c   1.000
_cell.angle_alpha   90.00
_cell.angle_beta   90.00
_cell.angle_gamma   90.00
#
_symmetry.space_group_name_H-M   'P 1'
#
loop_
_entity.id
_entity.type
_entity.pdbx_description
1 polymer ?
#
loop_
_entity_poly.entity_id
_entity_poly.type
_entity_poly.pdbx_seq_one_letter_code
_entity_poly.pdbx_strand_id
1 'polypeptide(L)'
;MPSKKVAKEPKSVSDGARVLEQLKAENIRWVELFYTDVFGGYNQVDVPLASLDEESFVSGVPKLDGSSVRGFREIFESDMLLVPDIRTLATIPWNPGAGGTVRFICDVRIGGTKAPYDHDPRWVARRTEQVLADAGFDHSYWGPEIEFWVFDSVQLVPSFQGVHDAWAGAGYQINHSEAPWQVGASQPPIRFKEGYHRTAPTDSLVGLRAEMCNILADQFHVVMDAHHHEVATASQSEINVRYDELVPMGDHIQDVRYVIKNVAHQHGKVGCLMPKPVYGDNAIGMHTNQSLWTKDKNAFYDANDKYAEVSQTCRYYVGGLMKHSRALCAITNPTTNSYRRLVPGYEAPVFIAWSRANRSASIRIPAYHRGRPTVKRVEYRTPDSAANIYLTEAALALAGLDGIKKKIEPPAPVNENIYKLSPERRRELEIRELPGSLGEALDCLDSDHAFLRPAFAPSLIETYIELKREEQLELNLRPHPYEFYRYLDV
;
A
#
# COMPACT_ATOMS: atom_id res chain seq x y z
N MET A 1 45.93 -54.02 -4.84
CA MET A 1 45.70 -52.59 -5.10
C MET A 1 44.54 -52.15 -4.22
N PRO A 2 44.71 -51.21 -3.30
CA PRO A 2 43.61 -50.75 -2.47
C PRO A 2 42.76 -49.70 -3.25
N SER A 3 41.43 -49.88 -3.20
CA SER A 3 40.46 -49.01 -3.78
C SER A 3 40.52 -47.63 -3.15
N LYS A 4 40.74 -46.60 -3.96
CA LYS A 4 40.60 -45.18 -3.56
C LYS A 4 39.15 -44.93 -3.20
N LYS A 5 38.84 -44.65 -1.93
CA LYS A 5 37.59 -44.02 -1.51
C LYS A 5 37.54 -42.64 -2.14
N VAL A 6 36.58 -42.42 -3.05
CA VAL A 6 36.22 -41.10 -3.54
C VAL A 6 35.66 -40.34 -2.36
N ALA A 7 36.34 -39.27 -1.96
CA ALA A 7 35.85 -38.35 -0.96
C ALA A 7 34.56 -37.72 -1.51
N LYS A 8 33.44 -37.87 -0.79
CA LYS A 8 32.21 -37.15 -1.10
C LYS A 8 32.51 -35.66 -0.95
N GLU A 9 32.28 -34.90 -2.04
CA GLU A 9 32.26 -33.43 -1.94
C GLU A 9 31.35 -33.01 -0.80
N PRO A 10 31.74 -32.00 0.02
CA PRO A 10 30.88 -31.50 1.06
C PRO A 10 29.59 -30.98 0.40
N LYS A 11 28.43 -31.47 0.83
CA LYS A 11 27.13 -30.93 0.44
C LYS A 11 27.19 -29.43 0.74
N SER A 12 26.87 -28.58 -0.27
CA SER A 12 26.70 -27.14 -0.03
C SER A 12 25.64 -26.94 1.04
N VAL A 13 25.98 -26.18 2.08
CA VAL A 13 25.04 -25.82 3.15
C VAL A 13 23.93 -25.00 2.49
N SER A 14 22.66 -25.34 2.77
CA SER A 14 21.51 -24.60 2.24
C SER A 14 21.46 -23.17 2.81
N ASP A 15 20.84 -22.25 2.09
CA ASP A 15 20.68 -20.89 2.56
C ASP A 15 19.90 -20.83 3.89
N GLY A 16 18.86 -21.69 4.04
CA GLY A 16 18.12 -21.83 5.30
C GLY A 16 18.99 -22.28 6.46
N ALA A 17 19.87 -23.27 6.26
CA ALA A 17 20.79 -23.74 7.31
C ALA A 17 21.76 -22.62 7.73
N ARG A 18 22.30 -21.86 6.76
CA ARG A 18 23.20 -20.71 7.07
C ARG A 18 22.52 -19.65 7.91
N VAL A 19 21.28 -19.28 7.56
CA VAL A 19 20.49 -18.30 8.31
C VAL A 19 20.22 -18.82 9.73
N LEU A 20 19.82 -20.08 9.90
CA LEU A 20 19.59 -20.65 11.24
C LEU A 20 20.85 -20.68 12.11
N GLU A 21 22.02 -21.01 11.55
CA GLU A 21 23.30 -20.96 12.26
C GLU A 21 23.66 -19.52 12.67
N GLN A 22 23.47 -18.55 11.78
CA GLN A 22 23.68 -17.13 12.09
C GLN A 22 22.78 -16.67 13.23
N LEU A 23 21.48 -16.93 13.17
CA LEU A 23 20.53 -16.52 14.21
C LEU A 23 20.82 -17.15 15.57
N LYS A 24 21.30 -18.41 15.59
CA LYS A 24 21.76 -19.08 16.81
C LYS A 24 23.01 -18.41 17.38
N ALA A 25 23.97 -18.04 16.54
CA ALA A 25 25.18 -17.32 16.96
C ALA A 25 24.88 -15.92 17.52
N GLU A 26 23.87 -15.26 17.01
CA GLU A 26 23.37 -13.96 17.46
C GLU A 26 22.46 -14.06 18.71
N ASN A 27 22.27 -15.26 19.28
CA ASN A 27 21.40 -15.54 20.43
C ASN A 27 19.92 -15.15 20.21
N ILE A 28 19.45 -15.19 18.96
CA ILE A 28 18.04 -14.99 18.64
C ILE A 28 17.22 -16.14 19.25
N ARG A 29 16.10 -15.82 19.89
CA ARG A 29 15.20 -16.78 20.51
C ARG A 29 13.87 -16.90 19.81
N TRP A 30 13.36 -15.82 19.29
CA TRP A 30 12.03 -15.74 18.67
C TRP A 30 12.13 -15.34 17.21
N VAL A 31 11.29 -15.95 16.41
CA VAL A 31 11.10 -15.65 14.99
C VAL A 31 9.64 -15.31 14.78
N GLU A 32 9.38 -14.10 14.34
CA GLU A 32 8.07 -13.62 13.94
C GLU A 32 7.84 -13.94 12.46
N LEU A 33 6.81 -14.73 12.16
CA LEU A 33 6.40 -15.08 10.81
C LEU A 33 5.26 -14.13 10.40
N PHE A 34 5.57 -13.18 9.54
CA PHE A 34 4.62 -12.17 9.09
C PHE A 34 3.96 -12.58 7.78
N TYR A 35 2.67 -12.28 7.64
CA TYR A 35 1.93 -12.45 6.40
C TYR A 35 0.90 -11.34 6.25
N THR A 36 0.42 -11.12 5.02
CA THR A 36 -0.56 -10.07 4.72
C THR A 36 -1.89 -10.69 4.38
N ASP A 37 -2.98 -10.22 4.99
CA ASP A 37 -4.34 -10.63 4.64
C ASP A 37 -4.88 -9.90 3.38
N VAL A 38 -6.05 -10.28 2.93
CA VAL A 38 -6.70 -9.72 1.73
C VAL A 38 -6.91 -8.20 1.84
N PHE A 39 -7.08 -7.67 3.05
CA PHE A 39 -7.30 -6.23 3.30
C PHE A 39 -6.01 -5.42 3.47
N GLY A 40 -4.85 -6.07 3.44
CA GLY A 40 -3.55 -5.43 3.65
C GLY A 40 -3.15 -5.36 5.13
N GLY A 41 -3.86 -6.05 6.00
CA GLY A 41 -3.47 -6.23 7.40
C GLY A 41 -2.19 -7.04 7.49
N TYR A 42 -1.24 -6.56 8.31
CA TYR A 42 0.02 -7.24 8.56
C TYR A 42 -0.13 -8.06 9.84
N ASN A 43 -0.15 -9.37 9.69
CA ASN A 43 -0.41 -10.35 10.75
C ASN A 43 0.87 -11.09 11.09
N GLN A 44 0.99 -11.63 12.31
CA GLN A 44 2.17 -12.38 12.76
C GLN A 44 1.80 -13.58 13.63
N VAL A 45 2.68 -14.56 13.62
CA VAL A 45 2.76 -15.62 14.62
C VAL A 45 4.22 -15.80 15.03
N ASP A 46 4.46 -15.93 16.34
CA ASP A 46 5.79 -16.05 16.92
C ASP A 46 6.11 -17.52 17.18
N VAL A 47 7.27 -17.96 16.74
CA VAL A 47 7.77 -19.32 16.98
C VAL A 47 9.16 -19.26 17.60
N PRO A 48 9.51 -20.21 18.51
CA PRO A 48 10.88 -20.32 18.98
C PRO A 48 11.82 -20.66 17.83
N LEU A 49 13.00 -20.04 17.74
CA LEU A 49 14.01 -20.38 16.73
C LEU A 49 14.33 -21.88 16.73
N ALA A 50 14.32 -22.51 17.91
CA ALA A 50 14.58 -23.94 18.07
C ALA A 50 13.55 -24.86 17.39
N SER A 51 12.36 -24.33 17.02
CA SER A 51 11.32 -25.08 16.30
C SER A 51 11.46 -25.02 14.80
N LEU A 52 12.39 -24.22 14.27
CA LEU A 52 12.67 -24.08 12.85
C LEU A 52 13.85 -24.95 12.43
N ASP A 53 13.73 -25.52 11.24
CA ASP A 53 14.75 -26.28 10.54
C ASP A 53 14.86 -25.83 9.07
N GLU A 54 15.73 -26.46 8.29
CA GLU A 54 15.89 -26.12 6.87
C GLU A 54 14.60 -26.33 6.06
N GLU A 55 13.81 -27.37 6.41
CA GLU A 55 12.57 -27.70 5.74
C GLU A 55 11.50 -26.60 5.95
N SER A 56 11.56 -25.87 7.05
CA SER A 56 10.67 -24.74 7.34
C SER A 56 10.73 -23.65 6.27
N PHE A 57 11.89 -23.43 5.64
CA PHE A 57 12.08 -22.45 4.56
C PHE A 57 11.68 -22.97 3.17
N VAL A 58 11.41 -24.26 3.04
CA VAL A 58 11.02 -24.89 1.77
C VAL A 58 9.54 -25.28 1.77
N SER A 59 9.14 -26.00 2.82
CA SER A 59 7.79 -26.55 2.96
C SER A 59 6.85 -25.70 3.78
N GLY A 60 7.39 -24.79 4.60
CA GLY A 60 6.63 -23.89 5.44
C GLY A 60 6.38 -24.41 6.87
N VAL A 61 5.96 -23.50 7.71
CA VAL A 61 5.65 -23.72 9.14
C VAL A 61 4.15 -23.87 9.31
N PRO A 62 3.63 -24.98 9.89
CA PRO A 62 2.19 -25.24 10.02
C PRO A 62 1.61 -24.49 11.23
N LYS A 63 1.52 -23.17 11.17
CA LYS A 63 1.06 -22.30 12.27
C LYS A 63 -0.02 -21.31 11.85
N LEU A 64 -0.66 -21.51 10.70
CA LEU A 64 -1.74 -20.65 10.24
C LEU A 64 -3.03 -21.45 10.11
N ASP A 65 -4.05 -21.01 10.84
CA ASP A 65 -5.44 -21.39 10.65
C ASP A 65 -6.10 -20.36 9.71
N GLY A 66 -6.31 -20.74 8.45
CA GLY A 66 -6.87 -19.86 7.44
C GLY A 66 -8.31 -19.45 7.73
N SER A 67 -9.06 -20.21 8.54
CA SER A 67 -10.45 -19.84 8.90
C SER A 67 -10.53 -18.70 9.91
N SER A 68 -9.43 -18.44 10.62
CA SER A 68 -9.32 -17.32 11.55
C SER A 68 -8.92 -16.00 10.87
N VAL A 69 -8.60 -16.03 9.57
CA VAL A 69 -8.22 -14.85 8.77
C VAL A 69 -9.35 -14.50 7.81
N ARG A 70 -9.96 -13.34 8.02
CA ARG A 70 -11.10 -12.89 7.20
C ARG A 70 -10.73 -12.85 5.71
N GLY A 71 -11.53 -13.53 4.88
CA GLY A 71 -11.31 -13.61 3.43
C GLY A 71 -10.33 -14.72 2.99
N PHE A 72 -9.81 -15.54 3.91
CA PHE A 72 -8.96 -16.67 3.56
C PHE A 72 -9.80 -17.94 3.33
N ARG A 73 -9.95 -18.80 4.32
CA ARG A 73 -10.51 -20.14 4.14
C ARG A 73 -11.76 -20.39 4.97
N GLU A 74 -12.55 -21.38 4.52
CA GLU A 74 -13.59 -21.96 5.35
C GLU A 74 -13.01 -22.93 6.40
N ILE A 75 -13.76 -23.17 7.48
CA ILE A 75 -13.29 -23.91 8.67
C ILE A 75 -12.89 -25.35 8.35
N PHE A 76 -13.42 -25.95 7.28
CA PHE A 76 -13.14 -27.34 6.90
C PHE A 76 -11.89 -27.48 6.00
N GLU A 77 -11.26 -26.39 5.58
CA GLU A 77 -10.04 -26.35 4.77
C GLU A 77 -9.00 -25.37 5.34
N SER A 78 -8.91 -25.27 6.67
CA SER A 78 -8.21 -24.19 7.35
C SER A 78 -6.70 -24.35 7.47
N ASP A 79 -6.17 -25.57 7.31
CA ASP A 79 -4.74 -25.85 7.52
C ASP A 79 -3.87 -25.18 6.45
N MET A 80 -3.06 -24.22 6.88
CA MET A 80 -2.18 -23.46 5.99
C MET A 80 -0.73 -23.42 6.53
N LEU A 81 0.19 -23.12 5.64
CA LEU A 81 1.63 -23.06 5.88
C LEU A 81 2.15 -21.66 5.62
N LEU A 82 3.03 -21.18 6.50
CA LEU A 82 3.80 -19.96 6.33
C LEU A 82 5.21 -20.32 5.85
N VAL A 83 5.59 -19.91 4.66
CA VAL A 83 6.91 -20.16 4.08
C VAL A 83 7.76 -18.90 4.20
N PRO A 84 8.74 -18.85 5.13
CA PRO A 84 9.55 -17.67 5.35
C PRO A 84 10.42 -17.34 4.14
N ASP A 85 10.41 -16.10 3.67
CA ASP A 85 11.34 -15.61 2.66
C ASP A 85 12.60 -15.08 3.34
N ILE A 86 13.71 -15.80 3.19
CA ILE A 86 15.01 -15.47 3.85
C ILE A 86 15.53 -14.08 3.48
N ARG A 87 15.14 -13.55 2.32
CA ARG A 87 15.58 -12.22 1.86
C ARG A 87 14.93 -11.08 2.66
N THR A 88 13.86 -11.39 3.38
CA THR A 88 13.11 -10.42 4.17
C THR A 88 13.48 -10.43 5.65
N LEU A 89 14.57 -11.12 6.04
CA LEU A 89 15.05 -11.13 7.43
C LEU A 89 15.23 -9.69 7.95
N ALA A 90 14.62 -9.40 9.10
CA ALA A 90 14.78 -8.12 9.78
C ALA A 90 14.84 -8.31 11.29
N THR A 91 15.60 -7.47 11.99
CA THR A 91 15.64 -7.46 13.45
C THR A 91 14.53 -6.58 14.01
N ILE A 92 13.82 -7.06 15.03
CA ILE A 92 12.74 -6.33 15.69
C ILE A 92 13.28 -5.55 16.87
N PRO A 93 13.35 -4.20 16.82
CA PRO A 93 14.04 -3.41 17.86
C PRO A 93 13.20 -3.19 19.14
N TRP A 94 11.89 -3.37 19.09
CA TRP A 94 10.99 -3.09 20.25
C TRP A 94 10.67 -4.29 21.13
N ASN A 95 11.27 -5.46 20.87
CA ASN A 95 11.13 -6.67 21.70
C ASN A 95 12.45 -7.09 22.39
N PRO A 96 13.20 -6.19 23.06
CA PRO A 96 14.53 -6.51 23.59
C PRO A 96 14.50 -7.49 24.76
N GLY A 97 13.39 -7.59 25.49
CA GLY A 97 13.24 -8.46 26.65
C GLY A 97 13.10 -9.95 26.34
N ALA A 98 12.84 -10.32 25.10
CA ALA A 98 12.63 -11.70 24.66
C ALA A 98 13.91 -12.44 24.26
N GLY A 99 15.10 -11.82 24.39
CA GLY A 99 16.39 -12.43 24.03
C GLY A 99 16.67 -12.38 22.53
N GLY A 100 16.33 -11.29 21.86
CA GLY A 100 16.48 -11.07 20.42
C GLY A 100 15.34 -11.69 19.62
N THR A 101 14.74 -10.87 18.78
CA THR A 101 13.63 -11.26 17.89
C THR A 101 13.94 -10.82 16.47
N VAL A 102 13.72 -11.71 15.53
CA VAL A 102 13.80 -11.42 14.09
C VAL A 102 12.48 -11.75 13.42
N ARG A 103 12.25 -11.19 12.26
CA ARG A 103 11.05 -11.39 11.46
C ARG A 103 11.40 -11.87 10.05
N PHE A 104 10.55 -12.73 9.50
CA PHE A 104 10.47 -13.03 8.07
C PHE A 104 9.08 -12.68 7.54
N ILE A 105 9.00 -12.17 6.31
CA ILE A 105 7.75 -12.12 5.56
C ILE A 105 7.56 -13.48 4.90
N CYS A 106 6.35 -14.04 5.01
CA CYS A 106 6.03 -15.37 4.53
C CYS A 106 5.10 -15.32 3.32
N ASP A 107 5.33 -16.24 2.40
CA ASP A 107 4.31 -16.63 1.43
C ASP A 107 3.36 -17.64 2.10
N VAL A 108 2.06 -17.54 1.80
CA VAL A 108 1.05 -18.47 2.34
C VAL A 108 0.83 -19.62 1.37
N ARG A 109 0.82 -20.85 1.90
CA ARG A 109 0.54 -22.07 1.11
C ARG A 109 -0.56 -22.90 1.73
N ILE A 110 -1.23 -23.69 0.89
CA ILE A 110 -2.26 -24.64 1.30
C ILE A 110 -1.61 -25.82 1.99
N GLY A 111 -2.10 -26.20 3.17
CA GLY A 111 -1.72 -27.43 3.84
C GLY A 111 -1.94 -28.68 2.94
N GLY A 112 -1.23 -29.75 3.20
CA GLY A 112 -1.34 -30.98 2.41
C GLY A 112 -0.75 -30.89 1.00
N THR A 113 -1.19 -29.96 0.16
CA THR A 113 -0.72 -29.81 -1.23
C THR A 113 0.56 -29.00 -1.37
N LYS A 114 0.85 -28.12 -0.41
CA LYS A 114 1.94 -27.13 -0.43
C LYS A 114 1.85 -26.14 -1.60
N ALA A 115 0.73 -26.09 -2.31
CA ALA A 115 0.49 -25.16 -3.40
C ALA A 115 0.40 -23.72 -2.86
N PRO A 116 0.85 -22.71 -3.61
CA PRO A 116 0.61 -21.30 -3.25
C PRO A 116 -0.88 -21.04 -3.06
N TYR A 117 -1.21 -20.13 -2.13
CA TYR A 117 -2.59 -19.79 -1.83
C TYR A 117 -3.05 -18.60 -2.67
N ASP A 118 -4.13 -18.78 -3.42
CA ASP A 118 -4.62 -17.81 -4.39
C ASP A 118 -5.18 -16.51 -3.77
N HIS A 119 -5.49 -16.51 -2.45
CA HIS A 119 -5.90 -15.30 -1.73
C HIS A 119 -4.74 -14.64 -0.95
N ASP A 120 -3.52 -15.16 -1.05
CA ASP A 120 -2.34 -14.48 -0.53
C ASP A 120 -1.99 -13.29 -1.44
N PRO A 121 -2.07 -12.03 -0.94
CA PRO A 121 -1.76 -10.85 -1.75
C PRO A 121 -0.33 -10.83 -2.27
N ARG A 122 0.63 -11.36 -1.49
CA ARG A 122 2.04 -11.45 -1.89
C ARG A 122 2.22 -12.44 -3.04
N TRP A 123 1.45 -13.52 -3.06
CA TRP A 123 1.42 -14.46 -4.18
C TRP A 123 0.81 -13.83 -5.44
N VAL A 124 -0.25 -13.03 -5.31
CA VAL A 124 -0.82 -12.27 -6.44
C VAL A 124 0.23 -11.34 -7.05
N ALA A 125 1.02 -10.67 -6.20
CA ALA A 125 2.13 -9.83 -6.65
C ALA A 125 3.17 -10.63 -7.44
N ARG A 126 3.62 -11.79 -6.93
CA ARG A 126 4.55 -12.70 -7.64
C ARG A 126 4.00 -13.17 -8.99
N ARG A 127 2.73 -13.55 -9.04
CA ARG A 127 2.07 -13.92 -10.30
C ARG A 127 2.05 -12.77 -11.29
N THR A 128 1.88 -11.55 -10.80
CA THR A 128 1.89 -10.36 -11.65
C THR A 128 3.27 -10.10 -12.25
N GLU A 129 4.35 -10.26 -11.49
CA GLU A 129 5.72 -10.20 -12.03
C GLU A 129 5.91 -11.24 -13.17
N GLN A 130 5.45 -12.46 -12.97
CA GLN A 130 5.51 -13.49 -14.01
C GLN A 130 4.69 -13.12 -15.26
N VAL A 131 3.48 -12.57 -15.08
CA VAL A 131 2.62 -12.12 -16.19
C VAL A 131 3.27 -10.98 -16.98
N LEU A 132 3.99 -10.07 -16.30
CA LEU A 132 4.77 -9.01 -16.96
C LEU A 132 5.96 -9.59 -17.72
N ALA A 133 6.71 -10.51 -17.13
CA ALA A 133 7.83 -11.20 -17.78
C ALA A 133 7.39 -11.95 -19.02
N ASP A 134 6.28 -12.70 -18.95
CA ASP A 134 5.68 -13.41 -20.09
C ASP A 134 5.22 -12.46 -21.22
N ALA A 135 4.95 -11.20 -20.87
CA ALA A 135 4.62 -10.14 -21.82
C ALA A 135 5.85 -9.39 -22.38
N GLY A 136 7.06 -9.78 -21.97
CA GLY A 136 8.35 -9.22 -22.45
C GLY A 136 8.87 -8.05 -21.62
N PHE A 137 8.39 -7.87 -20.40
CA PHE A 137 8.92 -6.90 -19.43
C PHE A 137 9.63 -7.65 -18.30
N ASP A 138 10.96 -7.66 -18.35
CA ASP A 138 11.78 -8.42 -17.39
C ASP A 138 11.72 -7.82 -15.98
N HIS A 139 11.50 -6.49 -15.87
CA HIS A 139 11.43 -5.77 -14.63
C HIS A 139 10.29 -4.75 -14.65
N SER A 140 9.70 -4.53 -13.48
CA SER A 140 8.83 -3.40 -13.20
C SER A 140 9.29 -2.71 -11.92
N TYR A 141 9.41 -1.39 -11.94
CA TYR A 141 9.83 -0.63 -10.76
C TYR A 141 8.68 0.21 -10.22
N TRP A 142 8.55 0.17 -8.90
CA TRP A 142 7.47 0.78 -8.14
C TRP A 142 8.06 1.69 -7.06
N GLY A 143 7.46 2.86 -6.88
CA GLY A 143 7.89 3.85 -5.87
C GLY A 143 6.68 4.57 -5.30
N PRO A 144 5.96 3.97 -4.36
CA PRO A 144 4.88 4.63 -3.64
C PRO A 144 5.42 5.75 -2.74
N GLU A 145 4.69 6.87 -2.70
CA GLU A 145 4.90 7.98 -1.77
C GLU A 145 3.89 7.79 -0.64
N ILE A 146 4.32 7.24 0.50
CA ILE A 146 3.38 6.92 1.59
C ILE A 146 3.20 8.10 2.52
N GLU A 147 1.98 8.63 2.55
CA GLU A 147 1.56 9.64 3.50
C GLU A 147 0.85 9.00 4.70
N PHE A 148 0.99 9.62 5.88
CA PHE A 148 0.41 9.13 7.13
C PHE A 148 0.21 10.26 8.14
N TRP A 149 -0.49 9.92 9.24
CA TRP A 149 -0.69 10.82 10.38
C TRP A 149 -0.05 10.23 11.63
N VAL A 150 0.40 11.10 12.54
CA VAL A 150 0.81 10.71 13.89
C VAL A 150 0.11 11.62 14.88
N PHE A 151 -0.92 11.15 15.55
CA PHE A 151 -1.68 11.92 16.53
C PHE A 151 -1.12 11.74 17.93
N ASP A 152 -1.21 12.79 18.76
CA ASP A 152 -0.90 12.70 20.19
C ASP A 152 -1.90 11.78 20.90
N SER A 153 -3.18 11.85 20.53
CA SER A 153 -4.19 10.88 20.96
C SER A 153 -5.39 10.86 20.03
N VAL A 154 -6.07 9.72 20.01
CA VAL A 154 -7.38 9.52 19.37
C VAL A 154 -8.31 8.92 20.44
N GLN A 155 -9.41 9.59 20.70
CA GLN A 155 -10.43 9.12 21.63
C GLN A 155 -11.70 8.82 20.82
N LEU A 156 -12.25 7.64 21.03
CA LEU A 156 -13.52 7.22 20.42
C LEU A 156 -14.60 7.30 21.50
N VAL A 157 -15.68 8.03 21.21
CA VAL A 157 -16.80 8.21 22.13
C VAL A 157 -17.84 7.14 21.82
N PRO A 158 -18.06 6.16 22.70
CA PRO A 158 -19.05 5.11 22.49
C PRO A 158 -20.49 5.69 22.50
N SER A 159 -21.40 4.99 21.83
CA SER A 159 -22.81 5.34 21.81
C SER A 159 -23.45 5.18 23.20
N PHE A 160 -24.30 6.12 23.59
CA PHE A 160 -25.10 6.03 24.82
C PHE A 160 -26.25 5.00 24.77
N GLN A 161 -26.50 4.42 23.63
CA GLN A 161 -27.73 3.63 23.41
C GLN A 161 -27.64 2.16 23.84
N GLY A 162 -26.62 1.77 24.61
CA GLY A 162 -26.49 0.45 25.23
C GLY A 162 -26.55 -0.73 24.28
N VAL A 163 -26.26 -0.51 23.03
CA VAL A 163 -26.30 -1.54 21.99
C VAL A 163 -25.00 -2.34 22.02
N HIS A 164 -25.06 -3.57 21.61
CA HIS A 164 -24.00 -4.57 21.62
C HIS A 164 -22.71 -4.18 20.85
N ASP A 165 -22.70 -3.03 20.21
CA ASP A 165 -21.55 -2.49 19.48
C ASP A 165 -21.11 -1.16 20.11
N ALA A 166 -20.02 -1.20 20.88
CA ALA A 166 -19.41 -0.03 21.51
C ALA A 166 -18.98 1.05 20.48
N TRP A 167 -18.94 0.71 19.22
CA TRP A 167 -18.53 1.56 18.10
C TRP A 167 -19.70 2.08 17.26
N ALA A 168 -20.91 2.04 17.79
CA ALA A 168 -22.10 2.55 17.10
C ALA A 168 -22.04 4.08 16.78
N GLY A 169 -20.92 4.74 17.07
CA GLY A 169 -20.53 5.94 16.37
C GLY A 169 -21.01 7.25 16.95
N ALA A 170 -20.90 7.46 18.27
CA ALA A 170 -21.31 8.74 18.86
C ALA A 170 -20.34 9.90 18.58
N GLY A 171 -19.06 9.63 18.31
CA GLY A 171 -18.10 10.67 17.99
C GLY A 171 -16.63 10.24 18.18
N TYR A 172 -15.74 11.15 17.87
CA TYR A 172 -14.31 10.98 18.09
C TYR A 172 -13.66 12.33 18.40
N GLN A 173 -12.51 12.29 19.07
CA GLN A 173 -11.65 13.43 19.31
C GLN A 173 -10.22 13.08 18.90
N ILE A 174 -9.60 13.94 18.10
CA ILE A 174 -8.21 13.85 17.67
C ILE A 174 -7.45 15.01 18.30
N ASN A 175 -6.34 14.73 18.98
CA ASN A 175 -5.45 15.73 19.55
C ASN A 175 -4.08 15.67 18.88
N HIS A 176 -3.51 16.83 18.58
CA HIS A 176 -2.15 17.00 18.12
C HIS A 176 -1.63 18.40 18.43
N SER A 177 -0.39 18.52 18.90
CA SER A 177 0.22 19.80 19.32
C SER A 177 0.33 20.83 18.19
N GLU A 178 0.35 20.41 16.93
CA GLU A 178 0.37 21.31 15.77
C GLU A 178 -1.02 21.79 15.34
N ALA A 179 -2.08 21.14 15.84
CA ALA A 179 -3.43 21.39 15.37
C ALA A 179 -3.99 22.72 15.88
N PRO A 180 -4.71 23.49 15.03
CA PRO A 180 -5.28 24.79 15.44
C PRO A 180 -6.41 24.68 16.47
N TRP A 181 -6.96 23.49 16.70
CA TRP A 181 -7.97 23.24 17.75
C TRP A 181 -7.37 22.80 19.07
N GLN A 182 -6.04 22.58 19.15
CA GLN A 182 -5.36 22.16 20.37
C GLN A 182 -5.08 23.37 21.28
N VAL A 183 -5.56 23.30 22.51
CA VAL A 183 -5.32 24.32 23.54
C VAL A 183 -4.03 24.02 24.29
N GLY A 184 -3.22 25.06 24.57
CA GLY A 184 -2.01 24.92 25.38
C GLY A 184 -0.81 24.32 24.66
N ALA A 185 -0.76 24.37 23.34
CA ALA A 185 0.42 23.97 22.58
C ALA A 185 1.63 24.88 22.89
N SER A 186 2.83 24.29 22.95
CA SER A 186 4.08 25.01 23.19
C SER A 186 4.68 25.67 21.94
N GLN A 187 4.03 25.50 20.79
CA GLN A 187 4.46 25.98 19.47
C GLN A 187 3.29 26.60 18.70
N PRO A 188 3.55 27.47 17.71
CA PRO A 188 2.49 27.97 16.84
C PRO A 188 1.79 26.84 16.11
N PRO A 189 0.43 26.82 16.06
CA PRO A 189 -0.30 25.82 15.33
C PRO A 189 -0.09 25.98 13.81
N ILE A 190 -0.13 24.87 13.11
CA ILE A 190 -0.17 24.86 11.65
C ILE A 190 -1.62 25.08 11.21
N ARG A 191 -1.86 26.11 10.40
CA ARG A 191 -3.19 26.36 9.83
C ARG A 191 -3.52 25.30 8.78
N PHE A 192 -4.82 25.06 8.56
CA PHE A 192 -5.30 24.17 7.52
C PHE A 192 -4.65 24.49 6.17
N LYS A 193 -4.13 23.46 5.49
CA LYS A 193 -3.46 23.53 4.17
C LYS A 193 -2.16 24.38 4.14
N GLU A 194 -1.51 24.61 5.28
CA GLU A 194 -0.28 25.40 5.35
C GLU A 194 0.91 24.64 5.95
N GLY A 195 0.85 23.31 6.00
CA GLY A 195 1.88 22.46 6.63
C GLY A 195 3.08 22.13 5.73
N TYR A 196 2.95 22.27 4.41
CA TYR A 196 3.95 21.75 3.47
C TYR A 196 5.36 22.27 3.74
N HIS A 197 6.30 21.34 4.00
CA HIS A 197 7.71 21.60 4.25
C HIS A 197 8.00 22.59 5.39
N ARG A 198 7.14 22.63 6.43
CA ARG A 198 7.44 23.40 7.63
C ARG A 198 8.71 22.89 8.31
N THR A 199 9.45 23.80 8.94
CA THR A 199 10.66 23.47 9.69
C THR A 199 10.36 23.33 11.18
N ALA A 200 11.23 22.61 11.91
CA ALA A 200 11.19 22.62 13.37
C ALA A 200 11.36 24.06 13.93
N PRO A 201 10.72 24.44 15.05
CA PRO A 201 9.89 23.59 15.91
C PRO A 201 8.43 23.47 15.45
N THR A 202 8.00 24.19 14.39
CA THR A 202 6.61 24.15 13.91
C THR A 202 6.26 22.75 13.39
N ASP A 203 7.16 22.12 12.64
CA ASP A 203 7.13 20.67 12.39
C ASP A 203 7.67 19.95 13.64
N SER A 204 6.78 19.48 14.48
CA SER A 204 7.11 18.84 15.74
C SER A 204 7.60 17.40 15.59
N LEU A 205 7.43 16.78 14.41
CA LEU A 205 7.69 15.35 14.19
C LEU A 205 8.94 15.08 13.35
N VAL A 206 9.75 16.08 13.02
CA VAL A 206 10.96 15.87 12.20
C VAL A 206 11.90 14.82 12.82
N GLY A 207 12.09 14.84 14.15
CA GLY A 207 12.90 13.84 14.87
C GLY A 207 12.29 12.46 14.85
N LEU A 208 10.97 12.36 15.06
CA LEU A 208 10.25 11.08 15.05
C LEU A 208 10.30 10.43 13.65
N ARG A 209 10.09 11.19 12.58
CA ARG A 209 10.22 10.67 11.21
C ARG A 209 11.65 10.24 10.89
N ALA A 210 12.65 10.97 11.37
CA ALA A 210 14.05 10.58 11.21
C ALA A 210 14.35 9.25 11.93
N GLU A 211 13.82 9.04 13.14
CA GLU A 211 13.93 7.78 13.88
C GLU A 211 13.26 6.62 13.11
N MET A 212 12.05 6.83 12.57
CA MET A 212 11.38 5.84 11.70
C MET A 212 12.27 5.47 10.51
N CYS A 213 12.84 6.46 9.82
CA CYS A 213 13.72 6.23 8.68
C CYS A 213 15.01 5.50 9.05
N ASN A 214 15.62 5.81 10.19
CA ASN A 214 16.82 5.13 10.66
C ASN A 214 16.53 3.66 10.99
N ILE A 215 15.43 3.37 11.70
CA ILE A 215 15.01 2.00 11.99
C ILE A 215 14.73 1.22 10.70
N LEU A 216 14.03 1.84 9.74
CA LEU A 216 13.76 1.23 8.43
C LEU A 216 15.06 0.87 7.70
N ALA A 217 16.04 1.78 7.69
CA ALA A 217 17.33 1.54 7.03
C ALA A 217 18.16 0.47 7.74
N ASP A 218 18.27 0.57 9.06
CA ASP A 218 19.23 -0.22 9.84
C ASP A 218 18.72 -1.63 10.15
N GLN A 219 17.39 -1.80 10.33
CA GLN A 219 16.79 -3.05 10.77
C GLN A 219 15.99 -3.77 9.68
N PHE A 220 15.33 -3.00 8.79
CA PHE A 220 14.46 -3.54 7.74
C PHE A 220 15.05 -3.42 6.33
N HIS A 221 16.24 -2.81 6.20
CA HIS A 221 16.97 -2.65 4.94
C HIS A 221 16.19 -1.86 3.87
N VAL A 222 15.23 -1.04 4.30
CA VAL A 222 14.46 -0.15 3.42
C VAL A 222 15.23 1.14 3.19
N VAL A 223 15.43 1.52 1.95
CA VAL A 223 16.13 2.76 1.58
C VAL A 223 15.12 3.88 1.34
N MET A 224 15.23 4.98 2.08
CA MET A 224 14.40 6.17 1.89
C MET A 224 15.14 7.23 1.08
N ASP A 225 14.39 7.97 0.26
CA ASP A 225 14.90 9.13 -0.48
C ASP A 225 14.61 10.46 0.24
N ALA A 226 13.49 10.56 0.97
CA ALA A 226 13.13 11.77 1.74
C ALA A 226 12.06 11.47 2.80
N HIS A 227 11.93 12.40 3.76
CA HIS A 227 10.74 12.52 4.60
C HIS A 227 10.47 14.00 4.88
N HIS A 228 9.21 14.38 5.00
CA HIS A 228 8.81 15.75 5.28
C HIS A 228 7.42 15.86 5.88
N HIS A 229 7.07 17.07 6.36
CA HIS A 229 5.72 17.43 6.72
C HIS A 229 4.93 17.74 5.46
N GLU A 230 3.73 17.21 5.35
CA GLU A 230 2.81 17.42 4.26
C GLU A 230 1.88 18.62 4.46
N VAL A 231 0.91 18.81 3.54
CA VAL A 231 0.12 20.04 3.41
C VAL A 231 -0.83 20.27 4.59
N ALA A 232 -1.45 19.19 5.12
CA ALA A 232 -2.41 19.34 6.21
C ALA A 232 -1.74 19.67 7.56
N THR A 233 -2.48 20.25 8.46
CA THR A 233 -2.09 20.38 9.87
C THR A 233 -2.08 19.03 10.59
N ALA A 234 -1.87 19.03 11.89
CA ALA A 234 -1.97 17.85 12.76
C ALA A 234 -1.12 16.67 12.29
N SER A 235 0.13 16.96 11.89
CA SER A 235 1.17 15.95 11.63
C SER A 235 1.09 15.17 10.33
N GLN A 236 0.36 15.61 9.34
CA GLN A 236 0.44 14.93 8.05
C GLN A 236 1.90 14.84 7.59
N SER A 237 2.37 13.63 7.42
CA SER A 237 3.77 13.31 7.12
C SER A 237 3.86 12.43 5.88
N GLU A 238 5.00 12.48 5.20
CA GLU A 238 5.33 11.62 4.07
C GLU A 238 6.72 11.01 4.24
N ILE A 239 6.84 9.74 3.86
CA ILE A 239 8.13 9.06 3.67
C ILE A 239 8.19 8.56 2.23
N ASN A 240 9.22 8.98 1.50
CA ASN A 240 9.51 8.53 0.16
C ASN A 240 10.47 7.36 0.22
N VAL A 241 10.01 6.18 -0.19
CA VAL A 241 10.82 4.98 -0.30
C VAL A 241 11.47 4.95 -1.68
N ARG A 242 12.76 4.57 -1.74
CA ARG A 242 13.42 4.35 -3.02
C ARG A 242 12.72 3.22 -3.77
N TYR A 243 12.49 3.41 -5.06
CA TYR A 243 11.81 2.43 -5.91
C TYR A 243 12.49 1.06 -5.90
N ASP A 244 11.70 0.01 -5.99
CA ASP A 244 12.13 -1.38 -6.11
C ASP A 244 11.17 -2.16 -7.02
N GLU A 245 11.44 -3.45 -7.24
CA GLU A 245 10.54 -4.36 -7.95
C GLU A 245 9.26 -4.59 -7.17
N LEU A 246 8.22 -5.12 -7.81
CA LEU A 246 6.86 -5.16 -7.29
C LEU A 246 6.74 -5.87 -5.92
N VAL A 247 7.26 -7.10 -5.81
CA VAL A 247 7.16 -7.85 -4.55
C VAL A 247 8.03 -7.23 -3.44
N PRO A 248 9.31 -6.91 -3.66
CA PRO A 248 10.12 -6.19 -2.69
C PRO A 248 9.51 -4.85 -2.25
N MET A 249 8.92 -4.08 -3.16
CA MET A 249 8.29 -2.82 -2.81
C MET A 249 7.06 -3.03 -1.93
N GLY A 250 6.23 -4.04 -2.24
CA GLY A 250 5.13 -4.42 -1.36
C GLY A 250 5.61 -4.77 0.05
N ASP A 251 6.70 -5.54 0.17
CA ASP A 251 7.36 -5.87 1.45
C ASP A 251 7.82 -4.59 2.17
N HIS A 252 8.49 -3.67 1.50
CA HIS A 252 8.99 -2.41 2.06
C HIS A 252 7.85 -1.52 2.59
N ILE A 253 6.75 -1.38 1.86
CA ILE A 253 5.62 -0.56 2.30
C ILE A 253 4.91 -1.17 3.52
N GLN A 254 4.83 -2.49 3.61
CA GLN A 254 4.33 -3.15 4.82
C GLN A 254 5.25 -2.86 6.02
N ASP A 255 6.56 -2.90 5.83
CA ASP A 255 7.53 -2.54 6.86
C ASP A 255 7.43 -1.07 7.27
N VAL A 256 7.28 -0.15 6.32
CA VAL A 256 7.06 1.28 6.63
C VAL A 256 5.82 1.47 7.49
N ARG A 257 4.70 0.84 7.16
CA ARG A 257 3.46 0.89 7.96
C ARG A 257 3.65 0.32 9.36
N TYR A 258 4.39 -0.77 9.47
CA TYR A 258 4.70 -1.43 10.74
C TYR A 258 5.56 -0.53 11.63
N VAL A 259 6.63 0.06 11.08
CA VAL A 259 7.54 0.97 11.80
C VAL A 259 6.82 2.25 12.20
N ILE A 260 6.01 2.87 11.33
CA ILE A 260 5.21 4.06 11.68
C ILE A 260 4.37 3.81 12.93
N LYS A 261 3.64 2.69 12.98
CA LYS A 261 2.75 2.36 14.10
C LYS A 261 3.53 2.09 15.38
N ASN A 262 4.62 1.31 15.30
CA ASN A 262 5.39 0.92 16.48
C ASN A 262 6.20 2.09 17.05
N VAL A 263 6.87 2.89 16.22
CA VAL A 263 7.61 4.06 16.70
C VAL A 263 6.65 5.10 17.29
N ALA A 264 5.52 5.37 16.64
CA ALA A 264 4.50 6.24 17.22
C ALA A 264 4.04 5.72 18.59
N HIS A 265 3.76 4.43 18.72
CA HIS A 265 3.35 3.80 19.99
C HIS A 265 4.41 3.93 21.08
N GLN A 266 5.69 3.73 20.78
CA GLN A 266 6.79 3.89 21.74
C GLN A 266 6.90 5.33 22.28
N HIS A 267 6.48 6.31 21.49
CA HIS A 267 6.42 7.73 21.89
C HIS A 267 5.06 8.14 22.47
N GLY A 268 4.19 7.18 22.82
CA GLY A 268 2.86 7.46 23.37
C GLY A 268 1.90 8.14 22.38
N LYS A 269 2.14 7.96 21.08
CA LYS A 269 1.37 8.55 19.98
C LYS A 269 0.63 7.48 19.18
N VAL A 270 -0.21 7.89 18.26
CA VAL A 270 -1.02 7.00 17.39
C VAL A 270 -0.63 7.22 15.93
N GLY A 271 0.06 6.24 15.33
CA GLY A 271 0.29 6.19 13.88
C GLY A 271 -1.01 5.81 13.14
N CYS A 272 -1.42 6.63 12.18
CA CYS A 272 -2.69 6.47 11.48
C CYS A 272 -2.52 6.55 9.97
N LEU A 273 -3.06 5.55 9.26
CA LEU A 273 -3.06 5.45 7.80
C LEU A 273 -4.46 5.65 7.20
N MET A 274 -5.37 6.18 7.99
CA MET A 274 -6.74 6.49 7.57
C MET A 274 -6.72 7.64 6.54
N PRO A 275 -7.33 7.49 5.35
CA PRO A 275 -7.21 8.46 4.27
C PRO A 275 -7.62 9.89 4.63
N LYS A 276 -8.73 10.06 5.36
CA LYS A 276 -9.30 11.36 5.70
C LYS A 276 -9.82 11.41 7.13
N PRO A 277 -8.97 11.50 8.15
CA PRO A 277 -9.40 11.58 9.55
C PRO A 277 -9.83 13.00 9.96
N VAL A 278 -9.30 14.05 9.29
CA VAL A 278 -9.54 15.45 9.65
C VAL A 278 -10.46 16.12 8.63
N TYR A 279 -11.59 16.66 9.12
CA TYR A 279 -12.49 17.46 8.29
C TYR A 279 -11.88 18.82 7.97
N GLY A 280 -12.10 19.30 6.75
CA GLY A 280 -11.71 20.67 6.34
C GLY A 280 -10.24 20.81 5.89
N ASP A 281 -9.42 19.79 6.04
CA ASP A 281 -8.02 19.80 5.63
C ASP A 281 -7.72 18.82 4.50
N ASN A 282 -6.47 18.73 4.03
CA ASN A 282 -6.04 17.74 3.06
C ASN A 282 -6.14 16.31 3.62
N ALA A 283 -5.96 15.33 2.77
CA ALA A 283 -6.06 13.92 3.06
C ALA A 283 -4.75 13.23 2.68
N ILE A 284 -4.51 11.99 3.13
CA ILE A 284 -3.31 11.26 2.78
C ILE A 284 -3.49 10.45 1.51
N GLY A 285 -2.45 10.44 0.66
CA GLY A 285 -2.33 9.66 -0.54
C GLY A 285 -1.24 8.59 -0.43
N MET A 286 -1.21 7.72 -1.44
CA MET A 286 -0.10 6.82 -1.70
C MET A 286 0.16 6.84 -3.21
N HIS A 287 0.70 7.98 -3.68
CA HIS A 287 0.96 8.19 -5.10
C HIS A 287 1.94 7.13 -5.61
N THR A 288 1.52 6.30 -6.53
CA THR A 288 2.32 5.15 -6.98
C THR A 288 3.03 5.45 -8.28
N ASN A 289 4.33 5.70 -8.19
CA ASN A 289 5.22 5.81 -9.34
C ASN A 289 5.51 4.42 -9.88
N GLN A 290 5.49 4.25 -11.22
CA GLN A 290 5.65 2.95 -11.84
C GLN A 290 6.30 3.03 -13.22
N SER A 291 7.10 2.03 -13.59
CA SER A 291 7.72 1.90 -14.91
C SER A 291 7.96 0.43 -15.28
N LEU A 292 7.91 0.11 -16.57
CA LEU A 292 8.22 -1.21 -17.11
C LEU A 292 9.54 -1.18 -17.88
N TRP A 293 10.28 -2.29 -17.80
CA TRP A 293 11.61 -2.39 -18.39
C TRP A 293 11.79 -3.70 -19.17
N THR A 294 12.49 -3.61 -20.28
CA THR A 294 12.95 -4.77 -21.04
C THR A 294 14.47 -4.75 -21.03
N LYS A 295 15.09 -5.71 -20.33
CA LYS A 295 16.53 -5.67 -19.99
C LYS A 295 16.84 -4.35 -19.27
N ASP A 296 17.86 -3.64 -19.71
CA ASP A 296 18.29 -2.36 -19.11
C ASP A 296 17.57 -1.14 -19.71
N LYS A 297 16.50 -1.34 -20.50
CA LYS A 297 15.81 -0.25 -21.20
C LYS A 297 14.44 0.02 -20.58
N ASN A 298 14.22 1.25 -20.18
CA ASN A 298 12.91 1.73 -19.75
C ASN A 298 11.95 1.76 -20.95
N ALA A 299 10.93 0.92 -20.91
CA ALA A 299 9.93 0.78 -21.99
C ALA A 299 9.05 2.01 -22.13
N PHE A 300 9.03 2.91 -21.14
CA PHE A 300 8.19 4.11 -21.16
C PHE A 300 8.85 5.33 -21.81
N TYR A 301 10.17 5.27 -22.12
CA TYR A 301 10.91 6.39 -22.66
C TYR A 301 10.97 6.40 -24.19
N ASP A 302 10.74 7.58 -24.79
CA ASP A 302 11.04 7.88 -26.19
C ASP A 302 11.56 9.33 -26.32
N ALA A 303 12.82 9.50 -26.73
CA ALA A 303 13.45 10.80 -26.94
C ALA A 303 12.76 11.65 -28.04
N ASN A 304 12.06 11.02 -28.97
CA ASN A 304 11.42 11.70 -30.11
C ASN A 304 10.04 12.28 -29.74
N ASP A 305 9.42 11.82 -28.65
CA ASP A 305 8.16 12.41 -28.21
C ASP A 305 8.37 13.82 -27.66
N LYS A 306 7.70 14.79 -28.30
CA LYS A 306 7.86 16.23 -27.97
C LYS A 306 7.11 16.65 -26.72
N TYR A 307 6.06 15.89 -26.31
CA TYR A 307 5.22 16.26 -25.19
C TYR A 307 5.84 15.90 -23.83
N ALA A 308 6.13 14.63 -23.60
CA ALA A 308 6.57 14.15 -22.31
C ALA A 308 7.75 13.15 -22.38
N GLU A 309 8.32 12.95 -23.57
CA GLU A 309 9.34 11.93 -23.85
C GLU A 309 8.86 10.52 -23.48
N VAL A 310 7.59 10.22 -23.77
CA VAL A 310 6.98 8.92 -23.49
C VAL A 310 6.79 8.11 -24.76
N SER A 311 7.08 6.82 -24.66
CA SER A 311 6.90 5.88 -25.74
C SER A 311 5.41 5.57 -26.02
N GLN A 312 5.14 4.94 -27.15
CA GLN A 312 3.81 4.43 -27.46
C GLN A 312 3.36 3.36 -26.45
N THR A 313 4.30 2.55 -25.95
CA THR A 313 4.03 1.58 -24.87
C THR A 313 3.53 2.29 -23.60
N CYS A 314 4.17 3.40 -23.21
CA CYS A 314 3.71 4.21 -22.09
C CYS A 314 2.31 4.80 -22.32
N ARG A 315 2.03 5.29 -23.54
CA ARG A 315 0.68 5.79 -23.87
C ARG A 315 -0.38 4.71 -23.73
N TYR A 316 -0.15 3.54 -24.28
CA TYR A 316 -1.07 2.41 -24.13
C TYR A 316 -1.24 1.98 -22.66
N TYR A 317 -0.16 1.99 -21.88
CA TYR A 317 -0.21 1.74 -20.44
C TYR A 317 -1.11 2.75 -19.73
N VAL A 318 -0.93 4.04 -19.98
CA VAL A 318 -1.80 5.12 -19.48
C VAL A 318 -3.25 4.92 -19.92
N GLY A 319 -3.47 4.54 -21.19
CA GLY A 319 -4.80 4.22 -21.72
C GLY A 319 -5.49 3.09 -20.95
N GLY A 320 -4.76 2.05 -20.59
CA GLY A 320 -5.26 0.96 -19.73
C GLY A 320 -5.62 1.43 -18.34
N LEU A 321 -4.73 2.18 -17.68
CA LEU A 321 -5.02 2.78 -16.37
C LEU A 321 -6.28 3.65 -16.40
N MET A 322 -6.42 4.54 -17.40
CA MET A 322 -7.59 5.41 -17.54
C MET A 322 -8.88 4.62 -17.79
N LYS A 323 -8.82 3.57 -18.61
CA LYS A 323 -9.97 2.71 -18.89
C LYS A 323 -10.52 2.09 -17.62
N HIS A 324 -9.64 1.49 -16.81
CA HIS A 324 -9.98 0.71 -15.62
C HIS A 324 -10.00 1.54 -14.32
N SER A 325 -9.73 2.86 -14.36
CA SER A 325 -9.60 3.71 -13.16
C SER A 325 -10.76 3.57 -12.18
N ARG A 326 -12.00 3.45 -12.66
CA ARG A 326 -13.17 3.34 -11.78
C ARG A 326 -13.20 1.99 -11.04
N ALA A 327 -12.88 0.90 -11.70
CA ALA A 327 -12.76 -0.43 -11.11
C ALA A 327 -11.54 -0.51 -10.16
N LEU A 328 -10.42 0.08 -10.56
CA LEU A 328 -9.21 0.18 -9.74
C LEU A 328 -9.46 0.83 -8.39
N CYS A 329 -10.38 1.82 -8.29
CA CYS A 329 -10.71 2.49 -7.04
C CYS A 329 -11.18 1.52 -5.94
N ALA A 330 -11.84 0.40 -6.28
CA ALA A 330 -12.23 -0.58 -5.28
C ALA A 330 -11.02 -1.20 -4.55
N ILE A 331 -9.87 -1.31 -5.23
CA ILE A 331 -8.62 -1.89 -4.70
C ILE A 331 -7.69 -0.79 -4.16
N THR A 332 -7.56 0.32 -4.88
CA THR A 332 -6.63 1.40 -4.55
C THR A 332 -7.18 2.39 -3.50
N ASN A 333 -8.49 2.39 -3.29
CA ASN A 333 -9.22 3.25 -2.35
C ASN A 333 -10.29 2.40 -1.61
N PRO A 334 -9.84 1.44 -0.77
CA PRO A 334 -10.64 0.30 -0.38
C PRO A 334 -11.58 0.55 0.81
N THR A 335 -11.64 1.77 1.33
CA THR A 335 -12.45 2.07 2.52
C THR A 335 -13.52 3.10 2.22
N THR A 336 -14.58 3.13 3.02
CA THR A 336 -15.58 4.21 2.95
C THR A 336 -14.96 5.58 3.22
N ASN A 337 -13.89 5.63 4.02
CA ASN A 337 -13.13 6.85 4.31
C ASN A 337 -12.28 7.32 3.13
N SER A 338 -11.88 6.42 2.21
CA SER A 338 -11.19 6.78 0.96
C SER A 338 -12.00 7.77 0.12
N TYR A 339 -13.33 7.63 0.10
CA TYR A 339 -14.23 8.51 -0.66
C TYR A 339 -14.55 9.84 0.05
N ARG A 340 -14.11 10.01 1.30
CA ARG A 340 -14.02 11.32 1.94
C ARG A 340 -12.74 12.08 1.53
N ARG A 341 -11.72 11.37 1.07
CA ARG A 341 -10.52 11.94 0.43
C ARG A 341 -10.82 12.34 -1.02
N LEU A 342 -11.45 11.46 -1.81
CA LEU A 342 -11.73 11.68 -3.24
C LEU A 342 -12.87 12.67 -3.46
N VAL A 343 -12.68 13.90 -2.94
CA VAL A 343 -13.61 15.03 -3.10
C VAL A 343 -12.88 16.24 -3.67
N PRO A 344 -13.53 17.09 -4.48
CA PRO A 344 -12.89 18.27 -5.06
C PRO A 344 -12.40 19.27 -3.98
N GLY A 345 -11.26 19.92 -4.24
CA GLY A 345 -10.76 21.03 -3.40
C GLY A 345 -9.75 20.66 -2.32
N TYR A 346 -9.31 19.39 -2.23
CA TYR A 346 -8.35 18.88 -1.23
C TYR A 346 -7.14 18.16 -1.87
N GLU A 347 -6.74 18.57 -3.06
CA GLU A 347 -5.59 18.03 -3.82
C GLU A 347 -5.66 16.53 -4.18
N ALA A 348 -6.75 15.86 -3.86
CA ALA A 348 -7.00 14.49 -4.30
C ALA A 348 -7.55 14.47 -5.73
N PRO A 349 -7.10 13.58 -6.60
CA PRO A 349 -7.63 13.48 -7.96
C PRO A 349 -9.04 12.87 -7.92
N VAL A 350 -9.99 13.56 -8.50
CA VAL A 350 -11.39 13.07 -8.64
C VAL A 350 -11.78 12.86 -10.11
N PHE A 351 -10.91 13.26 -11.03
CA PHE A 351 -11.14 13.23 -12.47
C PHE A 351 -10.12 12.33 -13.17
N ILE A 352 -10.60 11.47 -14.05
CA ILE A 352 -9.77 10.57 -14.86
C ILE A 352 -9.18 11.36 -16.03
N ALA A 353 -7.94 11.78 -15.87
CA ALA A 353 -7.18 12.49 -16.88
C ALA A 353 -5.69 12.19 -16.72
N TRP A 354 -4.91 12.39 -17.78
CA TRP A 354 -3.46 12.32 -17.72
C TRP A 354 -2.82 13.60 -18.22
N SER A 355 -1.63 13.90 -17.71
CA SER A 355 -0.88 15.07 -18.15
C SER A 355 0.58 15.02 -17.75
N ARG A 356 1.40 15.86 -18.39
CA ARG A 356 2.76 16.15 -17.97
C ARG A 356 2.74 17.23 -16.88
N ALA A 357 3.38 16.93 -15.73
CA ALA A 357 3.59 17.86 -14.60
C ALA A 357 2.32 18.43 -13.92
N ASN A 358 1.11 18.11 -14.38
CA ASN A 358 -0.13 18.62 -13.82
C ASN A 358 -0.60 17.77 -12.63
N ARG A 359 -0.58 18.32 -11.40
CA ARG A 359 -0.98 17.65 -10.16
C ARG A 359 -2.50 17.51 -9.97
N SER A 360 -3.32 18.15 -10.82
CA SER A 360 -4.79 17.96 -10.79
C SER A 360 -5.26 16.73 -11.58
N ALA A 361 -4.37 16.11 -12.38
CA ALA A 361 -4.68 14.89 -13.11
C ALA A 361 -4.47 13.64 -12.21
N SER A 362 -5.30 12.60 -12.41
CA SER A 362 -5.13 11.30 -11.73
C SER A 362 -3.88 10.53 -12.17
N ILE A 363 -3.43 10.79 -13.40
CA ILE A 363 -2.22 10.19 -13.94
C ILE A 363 -1.27 11.31 -14.38
N ARG A 364 -0.07 11.33 -13.80
CA ARG A 364 0.93 12.34 -14.07
C ARG A 364 2.19 11.71 -14.65
N ILE A 365 2.77 12.33 -15.66
CA ILE A 365 4.13 12.04 -16.12
C ILE A 365 5.05 13.09 -15.50
N PRO A 366 5.90 12.73 -14.51
CA PRO A 366 6.83 13.69 -13.92
C PRO A 366 7.80 14.26 -14.94
N ALA A 367 8.05 15.58 -14.88
CA ALA A 367 8.81 16.32 -15.90
C ALA A 367 10.06 17.02 -15.33
N TYR A 368 10.59 16.54 -14.21
CA TYR A 368 11.79 17.12 -13.57
C TYR A 368 13.05 17.04 -14.42
N HIS A 369 13.18 15.98 -15.23
CA HIS A 369 14.38 15.74 -16.03
C HIS A 369 14.02 15.41 -17.48
N ARG A 370 14.67 16.10 -18.42
CA ARG A 370 14.62 15.77 -19.83
C ARG A 370 15.87 14.97 -20.24
N GLY A 371 15.72 14.11 -21.26
CA GLY A 371 16.82 13.32 -21.82
C GLY A 371 17.37 12.24 -20.87
N ARG A 372 16.62 11.86 -19.83
CA ARG A 372 17.00 10.82 -18.87
C ARG A 372 16.05 9.64 -18.94
N PRO A 373 16.39 8.59 -19.68
CA PRO A 373 15.55 7.39 -19.83
C PRO A 373 15.20 6.73 -18.48
N THR A 374 16.19 6.65 -17.57
CA THR A 374 16.09 5.90 -16.31
C THR A 374 15.08 6.48 -15.31
N VAL A 375 14.70 7.75 -15.44
CA VAL A 375 13.76 8.40 -14.53
C VAL A 375 12.35 8.53 -15.10
N LYS A 376 12.11 8.03 -16.32
CA LYS A 376 10.80 8.09 -16.95
C LYS A 376 9.84 7.11 -16.29
N ARG A 377 8.69 7.62 -15.83
CA ARG A 377 7.71 6.86 -15.09
C ARG A 377 6.31 7.47 -15.23
N VAL A 378 5.33 6.70 -14.85
CA VAL A 378 3.94 7.11 -14.66
C VAL A 378 3.67 7.21 -13.17
N GLU A 379 3.10 8.29 -12.70
CA GLU A 379 2.60 8.47 -11.34
C GLU A 379 1.09 8.35 -11.33
N TYR A 380 0.55 7.32 -10.68
CA TYR A 380 -0.88 7.15 -10.46
C TYR A 380 -1.24 7.68 -9.08
N ARG A 381 -2.01 8.77 -9.04
CA ARG A 381 -2.21 9.60 -7.84
C ARG A 381 -3.45 9.23 -7.01
N THR A 382 -4.24 8.31 -7.51
CA THR A 382 -5.53 7.94 -6.89
C THR A 382 -5.37 7.14 -5.59
N PRO A 383 -4.45 6.17 -5.46
CA PRO A 383 -4.35 5.30 -4.28
C PRO A 383 -4.19 6.09 -2.99
N ASP A 384 -4.63 5.50 -1.89
CA ASP A 384 -4.40 6.00 -0.53
C ASP A 384 -3.72 4.97 0.37
N SER A 385 -3.23 5.43 1.50
CA SER A 385 -2.39 4.62 2.40
C SER A 385 -3.13 3.49 3.13
N ALA A 386 -4.46 3.36 2.96
CA ALA A 386 -5.24 2.23 3.49
C ALA A 386 -5.27 1.03 2.52
N ALA A 387 -4.84 1.20 1.26
CA ALA A 387 -4.91 0.15 0.25
C ALA A 387 -3.93 -1.00 0.55
N ASN A 388 -4.32 -2.24 0.21
CA ASN A 388 -3.38 -3.37 0.19
C ASN A 388 -2.34 -3.14 -0.91
N ILE A 389 -1.08 -2.96 -0.53
CA ILE A 389 -0.02 -2.55 -1.47
C ILE A 389 0.22 -3.60 -2.56
N TYR A 390 0.28 -4.89 -2.22
CA TYR A 390 0.51 -5.96 -3.20
C TYR A 390 -0.62 -6.02 -4.24
N LEU A 391 -1.88 -5.95 -3.79
CA LEU A 391 -3.03 -5.95 -4.69
C LEU A 391 -3.11 -4.66 -5.51
N THR A 392 -2.72 -3.52 -4.92
CA THR A 392 -2.69 -2.22 -5.60
C THR A 392 -1.70 -2.24 -6.76
N GLU A 393 -0.45 -2.58 -6.52
CA GLU A 393 0.58 -2.62 -7.56
C GLU A 393 0.26 -3.66 -8.63
N ALA A 394 -0.19 -4.85 -8.21
CA ALA A 394 -0.63 -5.89 -9.14
C ALA A 394 -1.78 -5.42 -10.05
N ALA A 395 -2.81 -4.79 -9.48
CA ALA A 395 -3.95 -4.30 -10.25
C ALA A 395 -3.56 -3.18 -11.22
N LEU A 396 -2.70 -2.24 -10.79
CA LEU A 396 -2.18 -1.18 -11.65
C LEU A 396 -1.34 -1.73 -12.81
N ALA A 397 -0.45 -2.70 -12.52
CA ALA A 397 0.36 -3.36 -13.53
C ALA A 397 -0.49 -4.06 -14.60
N LEU A 398 -1.49 -4.82 -14.16
CA LEU A 398 -2.39 -5.56 -15.05
C LEU A 398 -3.30 -4.64 -15.86
N ALA A 399 -3.79 -3.54 -15.29
CA ALA A 399 -4.56 -2.54 -16.02
C ALA A 399 -3.74 -1.87 -17.12
N GLY A 400 -2.49 -1.49 -16.80
CA GLY A 400 -1.57 -0.96 -17.79
C GLY A 400 -1.21 -1.97 -18.87
N LEU A 401 -0.97 -3.24 -18.50
CA LEU A 401 -0.68 -4.31 -19.43
C LEU A 401 -1.88 -4.63 -20.36
N ASP A 402 -3.11 -4.56 -19.85
CA ASP A 402 -4.32 -4.67 -20.69
C ASP A 402 -4.37 -3.57 -21.74
N GLY A 403 -4.01 -2.34 -21.33
CA GLY A 403 -3.87 -1.22 -22.25
C GLY A 403 -2.84 -1.45 -23.35
N ILE A 404 -1.67 -1.99 -23.01
CA ILE A 404 -0.63 -2.33 -23.99
C ILE A 404 -1.11 -3.44 -24.94
N LYS A 405 -1.65 -4.54 -24.41
CA LYS A 405 -2.12 -5.69 -25.21
C LYS A 405 -3.25 -5.31 -26.17
N LYS A 406 -4.15 -4.45 -25.72
CA LYS A 406 -5.31 -3.99 -26.52
C LYS A 406 -5.04 -2.71 -27.31
N LYS A 407 -3.84 -2.11 -27.19
CA LYS A 407 -3.44 -0.86 -27.82
C LYS A 407 -4.43 0.26 -27.52
N ILE A 408 -4.80 0.43 -26.25
CA ILE A 408 -5.75 1.44 -25.81
C ILE A 408 -5.06 2.80 -25.82
N GLU A 409 -5.41 3.65 -26.80
CA GLU A 409 -4.90 5.02 -26.87
C GLU A 409 -5.61 5.88 -25.80
N PRO A 410 -4.86 6.59 -24.93
CA PRO A 410 -5.48 7.54 -24.01
C PRO A 410 -6.01 8.77 -24.78
N PRO A 411 -7.04 9.46 -24.26
CA PRO A 411 -7.44 10.77 -24.82
C PRO A 411 -6.30 11.78 -24.74
N ALA A 412 -6.49 12.94 -25.37
CA ALA A 412 -5.51 14.02 -25.32
C ALA A 412 -5.16 14.41 -23.87
N PRO A 413 -3.88 14.71 -23.58
CA PRO A 413 -3.47 15.12 -22.23
C PRO A 413 -4.07 16.47 -21.84
N VAL A 414 -4.48 16.59 -20.56
CA VAL A 414 -5.12 17.81 -20.04
C VAL A 414 -4.08 18.68 -19.33
N ASN A 415 -3.72 19.81 -19.93
CA ASN A 415 -2.73 20.75 -19.38
C ASN A 415 -3.36 21.94 -18.63
N GLU A 416 -4.67 21.94 -18.45
CA GLU A 416 -5.44 22.92 -17.70
C GLU A 416 -5.63 22.47 -16.24
N ASN A 417 -5.89 23.40 -15.32
CA ASN A 417 -6.26 23.02 -13.95
C ASN A 417 -7.66 22.41 -13.95
N ILE A 418 -7.73 21.08 -13.84
CA ILE A 418 -8.95 20.28 -13.99
C ILE A 418 -10.01 20.67 -12.94
N TYR A 419 -9.59 21.07 -11.73
CA TYR A 419 -10.52 21.49 -10.67
C TYR A 419 -11.29 22.78 -11.02
N LYS A 420 -10.76 23.61 -11.93
CA LYS A 420 -11.36 24.88 -12.34
C LYS A 420 -12.16 24.77 -13.65
N LEU A 421 -12.17 23.61 -14.30
CA LEU A 421 -12.92 23.43 -15.55
C LEU A 421 -14.42 23.39 -15.28
N SER A 422 -15.19 24.06 -16.17
CA SER A 422 -16.63 23.94 -16.14
C SER A 422 -17.10 22.51 -16.50
N PRO A 423 -18.33 22.11 -16.12
CA PRO A 423 -18.88 20.82 -16.53
C PRO A 423 -18.91 20.63 -18.05
N GLU A 424 -19.20 21.70 -18.82
CA GLU A 424 -19.19 21.69 -20.27
C GLU A 424 -17.80 21.38 -20.81
N ARG A 425 -16.78 22.10 -20.30
CA ARG A 425 -15.39 21.88 -20.73
C ARG A 425 -14.88 20.48 -20.36
N ARG A 426 -15.28 19.92 -19.23
CA ARG A 426 -14.95 18.52 -18.88
C ARG A 426 -15.58 17.53 -19.86
N ARG A 427 -16.85 17.75 -20.28
CA ARG A 427 -17.49 16.90 -21.30
C ARG A 427 -16.79 16.97 -22.65
N GLU A 428 -16.41 18.20 -23.11
CA GLU A 428 -15.64 18.39 -24.34
C GLU A 428 -14.31 17.64 -24.35
N LEU A 429 -13.64 17.57 -23.18
CA LEU A 429 -12.37 16.88 -23.00
C LEU A 429 -12.53 15.40 -22.63
N GLU A 430 -13.75 14.86 -22.65
CA GLU A 430 -14.07 13.46 -22.29
C GLU A 430 -13.57 13.04 -20.89
N ILE A 431 -13.48 14.00 -19.96
CA ILE A 431 -13.02 13.77 -18.59
C ILE A 431 -14.15 13.13 -17.79
N ARG A 432 -13.92 11.86 -17.41
CA ARG A 432 -14.83 11.10 -16.53
C ARG A 432 -14.45 11.32 -15.07
N GLU A 433 -15.41 11.09 -14.17
CA GLU A 433 -15.20 11.15 -12.73
C GLU A 433 -14.89 9.77 -12.16
N LEU A 434 -14.07 9.72 -11.09
CA LEU A 434 -13.88 8.55 -10.27
C LEU A 434 -15.17 8.24 -9.49
N PRO A 435 -15.34 7.02 -8.94
CA PRO A 435 -16.49 6.70 -8.09
C PRO A 435 -16.60 7.64 -6.89
N GLY A 436 -17.82 8.02 -6.54
CA GLY A 436 -18.11 8.85 -5.37
C GLY A 436 -18.28 8.08 -4.06
N SER A 437 -18.30 6.75 -4.11
CA SER A 437 -18.45 5.88 -2.93
C SER A 437 -17.76 4.54 -3.13
N LEU A 438 -17.51 3.82 -2.01
CA LEU A 438 -17.02 2.45 -2.06
C LEU A 438 -17.99 1.53 -2.81
N GLY A 439 -19.30 1.67 -2.58
CA GLY A 439 -20.31 0.88 -3.28
C GLY A 439 -20.24 1.05 -4.80
N GLU A 440 -20.13 2.30 -5.29
CA GLU A 440 -19.98 2.57 -6.73
C GLU A 440 -18.67 1.99 -7.29
N ALA A 441 -17.58 2.04 -6.54
CA ALA A 441 -16.32 1.46 -6.96
C ALA A 441 -16.40 -0.07 -7.05
N LEU A 442 -17.08 -0.71 -6.11
CA LEU A 442 -17.31 -2.16 -6.11
C LEU A 442 -18.20 -2.59 -7.28
N ASP A 443 -19.23 -1.81 -7.64
CA ASP A 443 -20.05 -2.05 -8.83
C ASP A 443 -19.21 -1.95 -10.12
N CYS A 444 -18.29 -0.99 -10.16
CA CYS A 444 -17.35 -0.88 -11.28
C CYS A 444 -16.38 -2.06 -11.35
N LEU A 445 -15.86 -2.55 -10.21
CA LEU A 445 -14.98 -3.70 -10.18
C LEU A 445 -15.71 -4.99 -10.57
N ASP A 446 -16.94 -5.18 -10.10
CA ASP A 446 -17.79 -6.32 -10.41
C ASP A 446 -18.05 -6.43 -11.93
N SER A 447 -18.27 -5.29 -12.59
CA SER A 447 -18.50 -5.21 -14.04
C SER A 447 -17.22 -5.21 -14.90
N ASP A 448 -16.07 -4.78 -14.35
CA ASP A 448 -14.80 -4.59 -15.08
C ASP A 448 -13.62 -5.16 -14.28
N HIS A 449 -13.53 -6.49 -14.19
CA HIS A 449 -12.41 -7.19 -13.52
C HIS A 449 -11.65 -8.17 -14.42
N ALA A 450 -12.03 -8.30 -15.67
CA ALA A 450 -11.40 -9.29 -16.58
C ALA A 450 -9.88 -9.06 -16.74
N PHE A 451 -9.43 -7.81 -16.63
CA PHE A 451 -8.00 -7.46 -16.73
C PHE A 451 -7.17 -8.00 -15.54
N LEU A 452 -7.80 -8.29 -14.39
CA LEU A 452 -7.14 -8.82 -13.19
C LEU A 452 -6.88 -10.33 -13.27
N ARG A 453 -7.69 -11.07 -14.03
CA ARG A 453 -7.67 -12.55 -14.09
C ARG A 453 -6.31 -13.19 -14.37
N PRO A 454 -5.36 -12.58 -15.09
CA PRO A 454 -4.04 -13.18 -15.26
C PRO A 454 -3.31 -13.48 -13.95
N ALA A 455 -3.56 -12.70 -12.88
CA ALA A 455 -2.90 -12.91 -11.58
C ALA A 455 -3.89 -13.09 -10.41
N PHE A 456 -5.06 -12.49 -10.45
CA PHE A 456 -6.09 -12.63 -9.41
C PHE A 456 -6.97 -13.86 -9.71
N ALA A 457 -7.13 -14.72 -8.71
CA ALA A 457 -8.12 -15.79 -8.79
C ALA A 457 -9.54 -15.19 -8.79
N PRO A 458 -10.49 -15.79 -9.56
CA PRO A 458 -11.89 -15.34 -9.53
C PRO A 458 -12.47 -15.33 -8.11
N SER A 459 -12.21 -16.36 -7.31
CA SER A 459 -12.65 -16.46 -5.91
C SER A 459 -12.13 -15.33 -5.03
N LEU A 460 -10.88 -14.87 -5.24
CA LEU A 460 -10.34 -13.71 -4.51
C LEU A 460 -11.13 -12.45 -4.83
N ILE A 461 -11.46 -12.21 -6.12
CA ILE A 461 -12.21 -11.01 -6.53
C ILE A 461 -13.62 -11.04 -5.94
N GLU A 462 -14.29 -12.19 -6.02
CA GLU A 462 -15.63 -12.41 -5.48
C GLU A 462 -15.68 -12.19 -3.97
N THR A 463 -14.80 -12.86 -3.22
CA THR A 463 -14.65 -12.70 -1.76
C THR A 463 -14.33 -11.24 -1.38
N TYR A 464 -13.44 -10.58 -2.11
CA TYR A 464 -13.08 -9.19 -1.86
C TYR A 464 -14.30 -8.27 -2.00
N ILE A 465 -15.06 -8.40 -3.10
CA ILE A 465 -16.26 -7.60 -3.36
C ILE A 465 -17.30 -7.84 -2.28
N GLU A 466 -17.58 -9.09 -1.92
CA GLU A 466 -18.55 -9.45 -0.90
C GLU A 466 -18.21 -8.79 0.45
N LEU A 467 -17.01 -9.02 0.96
CA LEU A 467 -16.57 -8.50 2.24
C LEU A 467 -16.51 -6.96 2.28
N LYS A 468 -16.20 -6.32 1.16
CA LYS A 468 -16.21 -4.85 1.07
C LYS A 468 -17.62 -4.27 0.96
N ARG A 469 -18.57 -5.00 0.39
CA ARG A 469 -20.00 -4.63 0.43
C ARG A 469 -20.57 -4.72 1.86
N GLU A 470 -20.16 -5.73 2.64
CA GLU A 470 -20.51 -5.81 4.06
C GLU A 470 -19.99 -4.58 4.84
N GLU A 471 -18.72 -4.20 4.66
CA GLU A 471 -18.12 -3.01 5.29
C GLU A 471 -18.89 -1.73 4.93
N GLN A 472 -19.26 -1.58 3.66
CA GLN A 472 -20.09 -0.47 3.19
C GLN A 472 -21.47 -0.46 3.89
N LEU A 473 -22.12 -1.61 3.99
CA LEU A 473 -23.42 -1.75 4.64
C LEU A 473 -23.33 -1.43 6.12
N GLU A 474 -22.32 -1.94 6.82
CA GLU A 474 -22.07 -1.67 8.24
C GLU A 474 -21.98 -0.17 8.53
N LEU A 475 -21.28 0.59 7.68
CA LEU A 475 -21.21 2.03 7.84
C LEU A 475 -22.57 2.71 7.57
N ASN A 476 -23.28 2.27 6.53
CA ASN A 476 -24.58 2.84 6.17
C ASN A 476 -25.66 2.64 7.23
N LEU A 477 -25.53 1.58 8.06
CA LEU A 477 -26.43 1.32 9.19
C LEU A 477 -26.17 2.24 10.40
N ARG A 478 -25.06 2.96 10.44
CA ARG A 478 -24.68 3.79 11.58
C ARG A 478 -24.91 5.27 11.28
N PRO A 479 -25.85 5.94 11.95
CA PRO A 479 -26.07 7.37 11.76
C PRO A 479 -24.86 8.16 12.22
N HIS A 480 -24.43 9.12 11.41
CA HIS A 480 -23.29 9.98 11.69
C HIS A 480 -23.71 11.20 12.54
N PRO A 481 -22.89 11.68 13.52
CA PRO A 481 -23.22 12.87 14.33
C PRO A 481 -23.62 14.12 13.54
N TYR A 482 -23.03 14.30 12.35
CA TYR A 482 -23.38 15.41 11.45
C TYR A 482 -24.81 15.32 10.90
N GLU A 483 -25.38 14.13 10.77
CA GLU A 483 -26.78 13.94 10.37
C GLU A 483 -27.72 14.50 11.42
N PHE A 484 -27.45 14.32 12.71
CA PHE A 484 -28.19 14.95 13.80
C PHE A 484 -28.11 16.47 13.73
N TYR A 485 -26.87 17.01 13.53
CA TYR A 485 -26.70 18.45 13.36
C TYR A 485 -27.50 19.00 12.18
N ARG A 486 -27.60 18.24 11.08
CA ARG A 486 -28.20 18.68 9.82
C ARG A 486 -29.71 18.45 9.76
N TYR A 487 -30.19 17.35 10.35
CA TYR A 487 -31.55 16.82 10.09
C TYR A 487 -32.40 16.63 11.36
N LEU A 488 -31.94 17.04 12.54
CA LEU A 488 -32.71 16.84 13.78
C LEU A 488 -34.07 17.56 13.77
N ASP A 489 -34.19 18.61 12.98
CA ASP A 489 -35.39 19.46 12.85
C ASP A 489 -35.88 19.49 11.38
N VAL A 490 -36.10 18.31 10.79
CA VAL A 490 -36.73 18.13 9.48
C VAL A 490 -38.09 17.49 9.61
#